data_c06d3124f01d9f2309160371a2efc6c6
#
_entry.id   c06d3124f01d9f2309160371a2efc6c6
#
_cell.length_a   1.000
_cell.length_b   1.000
_cell.length_c   1.000
_cell.angle_alpha   90.00
_cell.angle_beta   90.00
_cell.angle_gamma   90.00
#
_symmetry.space_group_name_H-M   'P 1'
#
loop_
_entity.id
_entity.type
_entity.pdbx_description
1 polymer ?
#
loop_
_entity_poly.entity_id
_entity_poly.type
_entity_poly.pdbx_seq_one_letter_code
_entity_poly.pdbx_strand_id
1 'polypeptide(L)' 'GAGLDVTDPEPLPTDSPLWDMENVIITAHTSGATPRYWDRGIEILAANIARYRSGQPLLNVVDPTAGY' A
#
# COMPACT_ATOMS: atom_id res chain seq x y z
N GLY A 1 -15.73 -16.96 -5.23
CA GLY A 1 -14.27 -16.88 -5.19
C GLY A 1 -13.79 -15.51 -4.72
N ALA A 2 -12.51 -15.41 -4.44
CA ALA A 2 -11.88 -14.17 -4.04
C ALA A 2 -10.52 -14.01 -4.74
N GLY A 3 -10.14 -12.75 -5.03
CA GLY A 3 -8.79 -12.36 -5.41
C GLY A 3 -8.23 -11.44 -4.32
N LEU A 4 -7.15 -11.86 -3.68
CA LEU A 4 -6.57 -11.17 -2.53
C LEU A 4 -5.13 -10.77 -2.86
N ASP A 5 -4.86 -9.47 -2.86
CA ASP A 5 -3.49 -8.95 -2.95
C ASP A 5 -2.92 -8.58 -1.58
N VAL A 6 -3.80 -8.43 -0.59
CA VAL A 6 -3.48 -8.07 0.80
C VAL A 6 -4.21 -9.02 1.73
N THR A 7 -3.56 -9.43 2.81
CA THR A 7 -4.12 -10.30 3.84
C THR A 7 -3.90 -9.70 5.23
N ASP A 8 -4.70 -10.15 6.19
CA ASP A 8 -4.51 -9.82 7.60
C ASP A 8 -4.59 -11.11 8.43
N PRO A 9 -3.49 -11.52 9.12
CA PRO A 9 -2.16 -10.86 9.11
C PRO A 9 -1.41 -11.02 7.79
N GLU A 10 -0.40 -10.20 7.60
CA GLU A 10 0.55 -10.28 6.48
C GLU A 10 1.98 -10.35 7.01
N PRO A 11 2.81 -11.33 6.59
CA PRO A 11 2.53 -12.40 5.64
C PRO A 11 1.42 -13.35 6.08
N LEU A 12 0.67 -13.89 5.09
CA LEU A 12 -0.36 -14.89 5.37
C LEU A 12 0.27 -16.13 6.03
N PRO A 13 -0.24 -16.59 7.19
CA PRO A 13 0.28 -17.78 7.87
C PRO A 13 0.28 -19.01 6.95
N THR A 14 1.30 -19.85 7.09
CA THR A 14 1.49 -21.03 6.23
C THR A 14 0.39 -22.10 6.41
N ASP A 15 -0.29 -22.08 7.53
CA ASP A 15 -1.41 -22.96 7.86
C ASP A 15 -2.79 -22.34 7.55
N SER A 16 -2.80 -21.18 6.90
CA SER A 16 -4.05 -20.54 6.50
C SER A 16 -4.80 -21.39 5.49
N PRO A 17 -6.10 -21.65 5.71
CA PRO A 17 -6.93 -22.40 4.76
C PRO A 17 -7.06 -21.73 3.39
N LEU A 18 -6.76 -20.43 3.28
CA LEU A 18 -6.82 -19.68 2.02
C LEU A 18 -5.84 -20.24 0.96
N TRP A 19 -4.75 -20.89 1.38
CA TRP A 19 -3.78 -21.50 0.45
C TRP A 19 -4.36 -22.68 -0.34
N ASP A 20 -5.29 -23.43 0.27
CA ASP A 20 -5.86 -24.66 -0.30
C ASP A 20 -7.22 -24.43 -0.96
N MET A 21 -7.73 -23.20 -0.98
CA MET A 21 -9.04 -22.90 -1.55
C MET A 21 -8.95 -22.70 -3.08
N GLU A 22 -9.52 -23.63 -3.84
CA GLU A 22 -9.53 -23.60 -5.32
C GLU A 22 -10.18 -22.35 -5.93
N ASN A 23 -11.04 -21.67 -5.18
CA ASN A 23 -11.75 -20.47 -5.59
C ASN A 23 -11.12 -19.17 -5.05
N VAL A 24 -9.89 -19.23 -4.53
CA VAL A 24 -9.11 -18.08 -4.03
C VAL A 24 -7.82 -17.93 -4.84
N ILE A 25 -7.53 -16.71 -5.25
CA ILE A 25 -6.28 -16.33 -5.88
C ILE A 25 -5.58 -15.36 -4.95
N ILE A 26 -4.32 -15.63 -4.58
CA ILE A 26 -3.51 -14.76 -3.73
C ILE A 26 -2.34 -14.25 -4.54
N THR A 27 -2.11 -12.94 -4.50
CA THR A 27 -0.94 -12.27 -5.08
C THR A 27 -0.10 -11.63 -3.97
N ALA A 28 1.14 -11.28 -4.29
CA ALA A 28 2.16 -10.94 -3.31
C ALA A 28 2.16 -9.45 -2.91
N HIS A 29 1.00 -8.82 -2.72
CA HIS A 29 0.84 -7.40 -2.37
C HIS A 29 1.56 -6.47 -3.37
N THR A 30 1.30 -6.70 -4.64
CA THR A 30 1.99 -6.02 -5.75
C THR A 30 1.07 -5.17 -6.64
N SER A 31 -0.21 -5.04 -6.30
CA SER A 31 -1.18 -4.31 -7.11
C SER A 31 -0.83 -2.82 -7.29
N GLY A 32 -0.06 -2.25 -6.37
CA GLY A 32 0.46 -0.89 -6.50
C GLY A 32 1.63 -0.73 -7.48
N ALA A 33 2.28 -1.82 -7.88
CA ALA A 33 3.46 -1.81 -8.76
C ALA A 33 3.05 -1.58 -10.23
N THR A 34 2.80 -0.33 -10.56
CA THR A 34 2.46 0.11 -11.93
C THR A 34 3.63 0.89 -12.55
N PRO A 35 3.69 1.01 -13.90
CA PRO A 35 4.73 1.82 -14.56
C PRO A 35 4.78 3.29 -14.08
N ARG A 36 3.66 3.80 -13.55
CA ARG A 36 3.55 5.17 -13.03
C ARG A 36 3.71 5.29 -11.50
N TYR A 37 4.02 4.20 -10.82
CA TYR A 37 4.12 4.19 -9.37
C TYR A 37 5.11 5.24 -8.85
N TRP A 38 6.32 5.21 -9.39
CA TRP A 38 7.38 6.13 -8.99
C TRP A 38 7.12 7.57 -9.43
N ASP A 39 6.57 7.79 -10.63
CA ASP A 39 6.24 9.14 -11.10
C ASP A 39 5.27 9.81 -10.14
N ARG A 40 4.20 9.12 -9.75
CA ARG A 40 3.21 9.64 -8.80
C ARG A 40 3.81 9.86 -7.40
N GLY A 41 4.64 8.96 -6.93
CA GLY A 41 5.31 9.09 -5.64
C GLY A 41 6.26 10.29 -5.60
N ILE A 42 7.02 10.50 -6.67
CA ILE A 42 7.95 11.63 -6.80
C ILE A 42 7.20 12.96 -6.85
N GLU A 43 6.07 13.04 -7.54
CA GLU A 43 5.23 14.26 -7.57
C GLU A 43 4.78 14.68 -6.16
N ILE A 44 4.28 13.72 -5.36
CA ILE A 44 3.87 13.97 -3.98
C ILE A 44 5.07 14.38 -3.12
N LEU A 45 6.19 13.70 -3.26
CA LEU A 45 7.42 14.01 -2.53
C LEU A 45 7.92 15.42 -2.85
N ALA A 46 8.00 15.78 -4.12
CA ALA A 46 8.43 17.11 -4.55
C ALA A 46 7.50 18.21 -4.02
N ALA A 47 6.17 17.99 -4.08
CA ALA A 47 5.19 18.90 -3.52
C ALA A 47 5.37 19.06 -2.00
N ASN A 48 5.61 17.96 -1.27
CA ASN A 48 5.82 18.00 0.16
C ASN A 48 7.14 18.68 0.56
N ILE A 49 8.21 18.51 -0.19
CA ILE A 49 9.47 19.24 0.04
C ILE A 49 9.24 20.77 -0.10
N ALA A 50 8.52 21.19 -1.13
CA ALA A 50 8.19 22.60 -1.33
C ALA A 50 7.33 23.16 -0.19
N ARG A 51 6.31 22.40 0.23
CA ARG A 51 5.43 22.75 1.36
C ARG A 51 6.20 22.84 2.68
N TYR A 52 7.05 21.87 2.97
CA TYR A 52 7.89 21.87 4.15
C TYR A 52 8.78 23.12 4.23
N ARG A 53 9.44 23.47 3.13
CA ARG A 53 10.29 24.67 3.05
C ARG A 53 9.53 25.98 3.23
N SER A 54 8.25 26.02 2.87
CA SER A 54 7.39 27.21 3.00
C SER A 54 6.51 27.19 4.25
N GLY A 55 6.68 26.23 5.15
CA GLY A 55 5.89 26.10 6.38
C GLY A 55 4.42 25.76 6.14
N GLN A 56 4.08 25.18 4.99
CA GLN A 56 2.72 24.76 4.67
C GLN A 56 2.44 23.34 5.17
N PRO A 57 1.18 22.99 5.43
CA PRO A 57 0.80 21.62 5.78
C PRO A 57 1.21 20.63 4.69
N LEU A 58 1.72 19.47 5.08
CA LEU A 58 2.09 18.40 4.14
C LEU A 58 0.85 17.71 3.59
N LEU A 59 1.01 17.09 2.42
CA LEU A 59 0.03 16.18 1.82
C LEU A 59 0.22 14.76 2.36
N ASN A 60 -0.86 14.00 2.44
CA ASN A 60 -0.84 12.59 2.81
C ASN A 60 -0.12 12.31 4.14
N VAL A 61 -0.38 13.15 5.14
CA VAL A 61 0.19 12.95 6.49
C VAL A 61 -0.46 11.71 7.10
N VAL A 62 0.38 10.76 7.51
CA VAL A 62 -0.07 9.54 8.19
C VAL A 62 -0.45 9.88 9.63
N ASP A 63 -1.60 9.40 10.09
CA ASP A 63 -1.98 9.39 11.50
C ASP A 63 -1.37 8.12 12.16
N PRO A 64 -0.38 8.27 13.06
CA PRO A 64 0.27 7.12 13.69
C PRO A 64 -0.70 6.27 14.54
N THR A 65 -1.79 6.87 15.01
CA THR A 65 -2.78 6.16 15.83
C THR A 65 -3.72 5.33 14.97
N ALA A 66 -4.12 5.86 13.84
CA ALA A 66 -4.97 5.16 12.88
C ALA A 66 -4.18 4.19 11.99
N GLY A 67 -2.87 4.44 11.77
CA GLY A 67 -1.99 3.61 10.95
C GLY A 67 -2.06 3.91 9.45
N TYR A 68 -2.76 4.98 9.05
CA TYR A 68 -2.86 5.41 7.65
C TYR A 68 -3.03 6.92 7.52
#